data_900b1bf9bd32ef61f70b9ea6956b64f6
#
_entry.id   900b1bf9bd32ef61f70b9ea6956b64f6
#
_cell.length_a   1.000
_cell.length_b   1.000
_cell.length_c   1.000
_cell.angle_alpha   90.00
_cell.angle_beta   90.00
_cell.angle_gamma   90.00
#
_symmetry.space_group_name_H-M   'P 1'
#
loop_
_entity.id
_entity.type
_entity.pdbx_description
1 polymer ?
#
loop_
_entity_poly.entity_id
_entity_poly.type
_entity_poly.pdbx_seq_one_letter_code
_entity_poly.pdbx_strand_id
1 'polypeptide(L)'
;MKDTLIASLIEKEHQRQSNTIELIASENFVSQDVLEAAGSILTNKYAEGYPAKRYYGGCEVVDEVEDLARHRLCELFGAEHANVQPHSGSSANMAVYMSVIKPGETILGMDLKAGGHLTHGHPLSFSGQLYNFVSYGVDPVSHRVDYEEVRRLAQLHKPKMIVAGASAYSRSLDFKAFREICDEVGAYLMVDMAHIAGLIAAKLHPDPVPYADFVTSTTHKTLRGPRGGIILCKQKWAAILDREVFPGVQGGPLMHVIAAKAVAFHEALQPSFIEYQKQVIKNAHVFAKTLMDEGVKVITDGTDNHLVLFDVKQSFDINGKQAQNRLEEMGFTTNKNSVPFDTLPPLVTSGIRIGTPAMTTKGYTQEDFIQVARWIVEILRSPLDADLSVLKQSINNFITQKEKDYANRT
;
A
#
# COMPACT_ATOMS: atom_id res chain seq x y z
N MET A 1 8.24 -2.93 -30.49
CA MET A 1 7.97 -1.47 -30.37
C MET A 1 8.86 -0.72 -31.37
N LYS A 2 8.33 0.32 -32.08
CA LYS A 2 9.14 1.08 -33.06
C LYS A 2 10.12 2.06 -32.39
N ASP A 3 9.78 2.60 -31.23
CA ASP A 3 10.69 3.38 -30.41
C ASP A 3 11.65 2.43 -29.68
N THR A 4 12.85 2.33 -30.24
CA THR A 4 13.90 1.41 -29.75
C THR A 4 14.50 1.86 -28.42
N LEU A 5 14.49 3.17 -28.12
CA LEU A 5 15.01 3.70 -26.85
C LEU A 5 14.07 3.32 -25.69
N ILE A 6 12.78 3.57 -25.84
CA ILE A 6 11.80 3.16 -24.82
C ILE A 6 11.74 1.63 -24.69
N ALA A 7 11.79 0.90 -25.80
CA ALA A 7 11.87 -0.57 -25.77
C ALA A 7 13.07 -1.06 -24.95
N SER A 8 14.25 -0.46 -25.16
CA SER A 8 15.46 -0.80 -24.40
C SER A 8 15.36 -0.46 -22.91
N LEU A 9 14.70 0.65 -22.55
CA LEU A 9 14.52 1.02 -21.14
C LEU A 9 13.53 0.08 -20.43
N ILE A 10 12.46 -0.32 -21.10
CA ILE A 10 11.51 -1.32 -20.56
C ILE A 10 12.22 -2.66 -20.34
N GLU A 11 13.04 -3.09 -21.30
CA GLU A 11 13.81 -4.31 -21.18
C GLU A 11 14.82 -4.25 -20.02
N LYS A 12 15.51 -3.10 -19.84
CA LYS A 12 16.39 -2.90 -18.67
C LYS A 12 15.66 -2.97 -17.35
N GLU A 13 14.45 -2.40 -17.26
CA GLU A 13 13.65 -2.49 -16.05
C GLU A 13 13.16 -3.93 -15.80
N HIS A 14 12.76 -4.65 -16.86
CA HIS A 14 12.45 -6.07 -16.77
C HIS A 14 13.63 -6.89 -16.22
N GLN A 15 14.83 -6.64 -16.75
CA GLN A 15 16.06 -7.28 -16.25
C GLN A 15 16.38 -6.90 -14.81
N ARG A 16 16.17 -5.63 -14.40
CA ARG A 16 16.34 -5.21 -13.01
C ARG A 16 15.40 -6.00 -12.09
N GLN A 17 14.10 -6.05 -12.43
CA GLN A 17 13.10 -6.77 -11.64
C GLN A 17 13.35 -8.29 -11.59
N SER A 18 13.95 -8.87 -12.62
CA SER A 18 14.31 -10.29 -12.67
C SER A 18 15.60 -10.62 -11.90
N ASN A 19 16.47 -9.64 -11.69
CA ASN A 19 17.78 -9.83 -11.07
C ASN A 19 17.87 -9.26 -9.63
N THR A 20 16.74 -8.87 -9.04
CA THR A 20 16.68 -8.34 -7.67
C THR A 20 15.60 -9.02 -6.84
N ILE A 21 15.82 -9.06 -5.53
CA ILE A 21 14.80 -9.43 -4.55
C ILE A 21 14.05 -8.18 -4.16
N GLU A 22 12.81 -8.05 -4.65
CA GLU A 22 11.95 -6.88 -4.44
C GLU A 22 11.25 -6.95 -3.07
N LEU A 23 11.65 -6.08 -2.16
CA LEU A 23 11.17 -6.06 -0.78
C LEU A 23 10.46 -4.74 -0.41
N ILE A 24 10.17 -3.86 -1.37
CA ILE A 24 9.38 -2.66 -1.10
C ILE A 24 7.94 -3.09 -0.78
N ALA A 25 7.47 -2.78 0.43
CA ALA A 25 6.17 -3.23 0.93
C ALA A 25 4.95 -2.74 0.13
N SER A 26 5.13 -1.70 -0.69
CA SER A 26 4.10 -1.11 -1.55
C SER A 26 4.18 -1.57 -3.01
N GLU A 27 5.04 -2.53 -3.34
CA GLU A 27 5.19 -3.08 -4.69
C GLU A 27 4.70 -4.52 -4.79
N ASN A 28 4.30 -4.90 -6.00
CA ASN A 28 3.87 -6.25 -6.35
C ASN A 28 4.01 -6.46 -7.85
N PHE A 29 3.93 -7.72 -8.29
CA PHE A 29 3.91 -8.09 -9.70
C PHE A 29 2.48 -8.45 -10.10
N VAL A 30 1.95 -7.76 -11.10
CA VAL A 30 0.61 -8.03 -11.66
C VAL A 30 0.66 -9.20 -12.65
N SER A 31 -0.49 -9.79 -12.92
CA SER A 31 -0.63 -10.82 -13.95
C SER A 31 -0.47 -10.25 -15.36
N GLN A 32 -0.23 -11.13 -16.33
CA GLN A 32 -0.20 -10.78 -17.75
C GLN A 32 -1.55 -10.18 -18.20
N ASP A 33 -2.67 -10.72 -17.72
CA ASP A 33 -4.02 -10.25 -18.06
C ASP A 33 -4.24 -8.78 -17.61
N VAL A 34 -3.71 -8.40 -16.44
CA VAL A 34 -3.74 -7.01 -15.95
C VAL A 34 -2.91 -6.10 -16.87
N LEU A 35 -1.72 -6.54 -17.30
CA LEU A 35 -0.88 -5.78 -18.24
C LEU A 35 -1.55 -5.61 -19.61
N GLU A 36 -2.15 -6.66 -20.15
CA GLU A 36 -2.87 -6.61 -21.43
C GLU A 36 -4.07 -5.67 -21.37
N ALA A 37 -4.87 -5.73 -20.30
CA ALA A 37 -5.98 -4.80 -20.09
C ALA A 37 -5.50 -3.34 -20.00
N ALA A 38 -4.41 -3.09 -19.25
CA ALA A 38 -3.82 -1.77 -19.10
C ALA A 38 -3.21 -1.22 -20.40
N GLY A 39 -2.72 -2.08 -21.29
CA GLY A 39 -2.19 -1.73 -22.61
C GLY A 39 -3.23 -1.76 -23.73
N SER A 40 -4.53 -1.87 -23.44
CA SER A 40 -5.59 -2.07 -24.42
C SER A 40 -5.99 -0.77 -25.14
N ILE A 41 -6.77 -0.93 -26.23
CA ILE A 41 -7.33 0.18 -27.01
C ILE A 41 -8.29 1.09 -26.22
N LEU A 42 -8.73 0.66 -25.03
CA LEU A 42 -9.58 1.47 -24.15
C LEU A 42 -8.93 2.80 -23.74
N THR A 43 -7.59 2.92 -23.86
CA THR A 43 -6.86 4.19 -23.69
C THR A 43 -7.33 5.28 -24.65
N ASN A 44 -7.91 4.93 -25.80
CA ASN A 44 -8.36 5.87 -26.82
C ASN A 44 -9.69 6.55 -26.48
N LYS A 45 -10.47 5.98 -25.51
CA LYS A 45 -11.84 6.42 -25.24
C LYS A 45 -11.91 7.49 -24.17
N TYR A 46 -12.47 8.64 -24.50
CA TYR A 46 -12.81 9.70 -23.56
C TYR A 46 -14.21 9.46 -22.96
N ALA A 47 -14.32 9.37 -21.64
CA ALA A 47 -15.55 8.92 -20.96
C ALA A 47 -15.87 9.75 -19.69
N GLU A 48 -15.79 11.09 -19.77
CA GLU A 48 -16.22 11.96 -18.65
C GLU A 48 -17.67 11.68 -18.22
N GLY A 49 -17.90 11.72 -16.95
CA GLY A 49 -19.16 11.33 -16.30
C GLY A 49 -19.12 9.89 -15.77
N TYR A 50 -20.27 9.27 -15.71
CA TYR A 50 -20.48 7.93 -15.15
C TYR A 50 -21.31 7.07 -16.11
N PRO A 51 -21.34 5.74 -15.96
CA PRO A 51 -22.16 4.86 -16.80
C PRO A 51 -23.59 5.38 -16.95
N ALA A 52 -24.11 5.34 -18.18
CA ALA A 52 -25.39 5.91 -18.62
C ALA A 52 -25.56 7.43 -18.46
N LYS A 53 -24.53 8.16 -18.00
CA LYS A 53 -24.53 9.62 -17.78
C LYS A 53 -23.21 10.25 -18.24
N ARG A 54 -22.73 9.85 -19.43
CA ARG A 54 -21.50 10.38 -20.02
C ARG A 54 -21.75 11.69 -20.76
N TYR A 55 -20.73 12.50 -20.81
CA TYR A 55 -20.72 13.75 -21.60
C TYR A 55 -20.37 13.52 -23.06
N TYR A 56 -19.94 12.31 -23.46
CA TYR A 56 -19.52 11.94 -24.80
C TYR A 56 -20.28 10.72 -25.30
N GLY A 57 -20.48 10.65 -26.62
CA GLY A 57 -21.06 9.48 -27.29
C GLY A 57 -20.08 8.31 -27.39
N GLY A 58 -20.58 7.12 -27.77
CA GLY A 58 -19.78 5.91 -27.99
C GLY A 58 -19.21 5.32 -26.70
N CYS A 59 -19.94 5.41 -25.59
CA CYS A 59 -19.50 4.96 -24.28
C CYS A 59 -20.12 3.63 -23.84
N GLU A 60 -20.92 2.99 -24.68
CA GLU A 60 -21.67 1.78 -24.34
C GLU A 60 -20.79 0.67 -23.78
N VAL A 61 -19.66 0.41 -24.43
CA VAL A 61 -18.71 -0.64 -24.00
C VAL A 61 -17.95 -0.24 -22.73
N VAL A 62 -17.51 1.01 -22.63
CA VAL A 62 -16.77 1.47 -21.42
C VAL A 62 -17.69 1.62 -20.22
N ASP A 63 -19.00 1.81 -20.42
CA ASP A 63 -20.00 1.77 -19.36
C ASP A 63 -20.07 0.36 -18.74
N GLU A 64 -20.12 -0.68 -19.59
CA GLU A 64 -20.08 -2.08 -19.12
C GLU A 64 -18.77 -2.40 -18.38
N VAL A 65 -17.63 -1.90 -18.88
CA VAL A 65 -16.32 -2.09 -18.20
C VAL A 65 -16.31 -1.44 -16.83
N GLU A 66 -16.78 -0.20 -16.70
CA GLU A 66 -16.79 0.50 -15.41
C GLU A 66 -17.79 -0.12 -14.44
N ASP A 67 -18.98 -0.48 -14.90
CA ASP A 67 -19.99 -1.15 -14.06
C ASP A 67 -19.51 -2.53 -13.59
N LEU A 68 -18.83 -3.29 -14.45
CA LEU A 68 -18.23 -4.56 -14.05
C LEU A 68 -17.15 -4.37 -12.98
N ALA A 69 -16.29 -3.36 -13.12
CA ALA A 69 -15.27 -3.04 -12.11
C ALA A 69 -15.91 -2.65 -10.77
N ARG A 70 -16.94 -1.79 -10.79
CA ARG A 70 -17.68 -1.36 -9.60
C ARG A 70 -18.37 -2.53 -8.92
N HIS A 71 -19.05 -3.39 -9.70
CA HIS A 71 -19.74 -4.57 -9.19
C HIS A 71 -18.76 -5.53 -8.48
N ARG A 72 -17.67 -5.92 -9.15
CA ARG A 72 -16.64 -6.79 -8.57
C ARG A 72 -16.03 -6.20 -7.32
N LEU A 73 -15.82 -4.89 -7.29
CA LEU A 73 -15.26 -4.21 -6.13
C LEU A 73 -16.22 -4.21 -4.94
N CYS A 74 -17.53 -3.96 -5.17
CA CYS A 74 -18.57 -4.07 -4.15
C CYS A 74 -18.68 -5.52 -3.62
N GLU A 75 -18.64 -6.51 -4.49
CA GLU A 75 -18.67 -7.93 -4.11
C GLU A 75 -17.45 -8.30 -3.25
N LEU A 76 -16.25 -7.89 -3.67
CA LEU A 76 -14.98 -8.22 -2.99
C LEU A 76 -14.94 -7.73 -1.53
N PHE A 77 -15.46 -6.53 -1.28
CA PHE A 77 -15.40 -5.89 0.03
C PHE A 77 -16.75 -5.83 0.77
N GLY A 78 -17.83 -6.25 0.16
CA GLY A 78 -19.18 -6.14 0.76
C GLY A 78 -19.65 -4.69 0.91
N ALA A 79 -19.24 -3.80 0.00
CA ALA A 79 -19.57 -2.38 0.06
C ALA A 79 -20.88 -2.06 -0.66
N GLU A 80 -21.59 -1.01 -0.21
CA GLU A 80 -22.84 -0.55 -0.81
C GLU A 80 -22.61 0.25 -2.10
N HIS A 81 -21.50 0.98 -2.19
CA HIS A 81 -21.12 1.79 -3.35
C HIS A 81 -19.60 1.78 -3.54
N ALA A 82 -19.19 1.81 -4.81
CA ALA A 82 -17.79 1.87 -5.23
C ALA A 82 -17.57 2.91 -6.32
N ASN A 83 -16.48 3.67 -6.22
CA ASN A 83 -15.95 4.51 -7.28
C ASN A 83 -14.57 3.99 -7.69
N VAL A 84 -14.42 3.65 -8.98
CA VAL A 84 -13.20 3.06 -9.55
C VAL A 84 -12.39 4.04 -10.40
N GLN A 85 -12.86 5.29 -10.52
CA GLN A 85 -12.23 6.32 -11.35
C GLN A 85 -10.97 6.96 -10.73
N PRO A 86 -10.70 6.98 -9.42
CA PRO A 86 -9.51 7.64 -8.89
C PRO A 86 -8.23 7.15 -9.56
N HIS A 87 -7.40 8.11 -10.04
CA HIS A 87 -6.13 7.81 -10.74
C HIS A 87 -5.07 7.27 -9.76
N SER A 88 -5.18 7.61 -8.49
CA SER A 88 -4.25 7.20 -7.44
C SER A 88 -4.93 7.15 -6.07
N GLY A 89 -4.25 6.56 -5.06
CA GLY A 89 -4.70 6.67 -3.67
C GLY A 89 -4.77 8.12 -3.18
N SER A 90 -3.85 8.97 -3.61
CA SER A 90 -3.84 10.38 -3.23
C SER A 90 -5.07 11.13 -3.78
N SER A 91 -5.46 10.91 -5.04
CA SER A 91 -6.68 11.50 -5.59
C SER A 91 -7.95 10.91 -4.97
N ALA A 92 -7.94 9.64 -4.58
CA ALA A 92 -9.03 9.03 -3.83
C ALA A 92 -9.21 9.71 -2.45
N ASN A 93 -8.12 9.88 -1.69
CA ASN A 93 -8.15 10.58 -0.40
C ASN A 93 -8.61 12.03 -0.56
N MET A 94 -8.12 12.73 -1.59
CA MET A 94 -8.52 14.11 -1.87
C MET A 94 -10.02 14.22 -2.14
N ALA A 95 -10.60 13.34 -2.96
CA ALA A 95 -12.03 13.34 -3.26
C ALA A 95 -12.87 13.07 -2.00
N VAL A 96 -12.45 12.17 -1.12
CA VAL A 96 -13.14 11.94 0.16
C VAL A 96 -13.09 13.18 1.05
N TYR A 97 -11.92 13.81 1.22
CA TYR A 97 -11.84 15.04 2.02
C TYR A 97 -12.75 16.14 1.47
N MET A 98 -12.67 16.41 0.17
CA MET A 98 -13.49 17.44 -0.48
C MET A 98 -15.00 17.13 -0.42
N SER A 99 -15.39 15.87 -0.31
CA SER A 99 -16.80 15.47 -0.23
C SER A 99 -17.49 15.98 1.03
N VAL A 100 -16.78 16.02 2.18
CA VAL A 100 -17.42 16.25 3.49
C VAL A 100 -16.66 17.19 4.41
N ILE A 101 -15.45 17.63 4.04
CA ILE A 101 -14.60 18.52 4.84
C ILE A 101 -14.35 19.81 4.07
N LYS A 102 -14.50 20.96 4.71
CA LYS A 102 -14.18 22.27 4.14
C LYS A 102 -12.70 22.60 4.40
N PRO A 103 -12.05 23.38 3.51
CA PRO A 103 -10.72 23.90 3.76
C PRO A 103 -10.62 24.57 5.14
N GLY A 104 -9.56 24.27 5.89
CA GLY A 104 -9.32 24.79 7.24
C GLY A 104 -10.00 24.01 8.37
N GLU A 105 -10.93 23.09 8.09
CA GLU A 105 -11.49 22.23 9.12
C GLU A 105 -10.47 21.19 9.61
N THR A 106 -10.67 20.72 10.85
CA THR A 106 -9.72 19.82 11.51
C THR A 106 -9.95 18.35 11.12
N ILE A 107 -8.86 17.66 10.79
CA ILE A 107 -8.81 16.22 10.55
C ILE A 107 -7.77 15.62 11.51
N LEU A 108 -8.09 14.48 12.11
CA LEU A 108 -7.16 13.71 12.94
C LEU A 108 -6.62 12.54 12.12
N GLY A 109 -5.29 12.42 11.97
CA GLY A 109 -4.62 11.38 11.18
C GLY A 109 -3.36 10.84 11.85
N MET A 110 -2.88 9.67 11.39
CA MET A 110 -1.65 9.09 11.93
C MET A 110 -0.42 9.89 11.51
N ASP A 111 0.46 10.20 12.46
CA ASP A 111 1.74 10.86 12.22
C ASP A 111 2.62 10.06 11.24
N LEU A 112 3.35 10.76 10.37
CA LEU A 112 4.19 10.15 9.35
C LEU A 112 5.29 9.25 9.97
N LYS A 113 5.90 9.67 11.09
CA LYS A 113 6.92 8.89 11.79
C LYS A 113 6.33 7.67 12.50
N ALA A 114 5.05 7.72 12.87
CA ALA A 114 4.33 6.58 13.42
C ALA A 114 3.84 5.60 12.35
N GLY A 115 4.03 5.92 11.08
CA GLY A 115 3.67 5.08 9.94
C GLY A 115 2.55 5.63 9.05
N GLY A 116 2.06 6.86 9.27
CA GLY A 116 1.05 7.51 8.44
C GLY A 116 1.48 7.70 6.98
N HIS A 117 0.54 8.10 6.13
CA HIS A 117 0.80 8.42 4.73
C HIS A 117 0.96 9.94 4.55
N LEU A 118 1.64 10.38 3.47
CA LEU A 118 1.80 11.80 3.15
C LEU A 118 0.45 12.54 3.05
N THR A 119 -0.59 11.89 2.52
CA THR A 119 -1.94 12.46 2.43
C THR A 119 -2.71 12.46 3.74
N HIS A 120 -2.09 12.03 4.85
CA HIS A 120 -2.65 12.12 6.20
C HIS A 120 -2.11 13.36 6.95
N GLY A 121 -1.91 14.48 6.24
CA GLY A 121 -1.60 15.77 6.83
C GLY A 121 -0.16 16.26 6.71
N HIS A 122 0.68 15.61 5.88
CA HIS A 122 2.04 16.11 5.67
C HIS A 122 2.00 17.54 5.07
N PRO A 123 2.79 18.50 5.59
CA PRO A 123 2.72 19.90 5.17
C PRO A 123 2.92 20.18 3.68
N LEU A 124 3.68 19.33 2.98
CA LEU A 124 3.89 19.45 1.54
C LEU A 124 2.82 18.75 0.71
N SER A 125 1.93 17.96 1.33
CA SER A 125 0.79 17.34 0.68
C SER A 125 -0.38 18.32 0.59
N PHE A 126 -1.27 18.16 -0.41
CA PHE A 126 -2.53 18.90 -0.48
C PHE A 126 -3.29 18.83 0.85
N SER A 127 -3.24 17.72 1.55
CA SER A 127 -3.95 17.49 2.81
C SER A 127 -3.49 18.46 3.90
N GLY A 128 -2.18 18.61 4.12
CA GLY A 128 -1.63 19.54 5.08
C GLY A 128 -1.69 21.00 4.65
N GLN A 129 -1.87 21.27 3.34
CA GLN A 129 -2.03 22.64 2.83
C GLN A 129 -3.48 23.14 2.92
N LEU A 130 -4.46 22.26 2.76
CA LEU A 130 -5.88 22.65 2.71
C LEU A 130 -6.60 22.50 4.06
N TYR A 131 -6.17 21.56 4.91
CA TYR A 131 -6.87 21.21 6.14
C TYR A 131 -5.97 21.37 7.36
N ASN A 132 -6.59 21.56 8.52
CA ASN A 132 -5.88 21.59 9.80
C ASN A 132 -5.72 20.16 10.33
N PHE A 133 -4.59 19.54 10.05
CA PHE A 133 -4.30 18.18 10.55
C PHE A 133 -3.72 18.19 11.95
N VAL A 134 -4.31 17.39 12.82
CA VAL A 134 -3.76 17.00 14.12
C VAL A 134 -3.30 15.54 13.99
N SER A 135 -2.09 15.24 14.48
CA SER A 135 -1.53 13.91 14.37
C SER A 135 -1.74 13.10 15.65
N TYR A 136 -2.15 11.84 15.52
CA TYR A 136 -2.00 10.84 16.58
C TYR A 136 -0.79 9.94 16.28
N GLY A 137 -0.16 9.46 17.35
CA GLY A 137 1.01 8.61 17.26
C GLY A 137 0.76 7.19 17.72
N VAL A 138 1.82 6.58 18.24
CA VAL A 138 1.81 5.26 18.84
C VAL A 138 2.36 5.34 20.27
N ASP A 139 2.07 4.37 21.10
CA ASP A 139 2.64 4.24 22.44
C ASP A 139 4.17 4.14 22.37
N PRO A 140 4.91 4.86 23.23
CA PRO A 140 6.36 4.94 23.14
C PRO A 140 7.10 3.64 23.50
N VAL A 141 6.45 2.70 24.14
CA VAL A 141 7.06 1.43 24.58
C VAL A 141 6.72 0.30 23.59
N SER A 142 5.43 0.12 23.32
CA SER A 142 4.94 -0.96 22.46
C SER A 142 4.97 -0.62 20.97
N HIS A 143 5.09 0.67 20.63
CA HIS A 143 4.95 1.23 19.27
C HIS A 143 3.61 0.85 18.61
N ARG A 144 2.57 0.59 19.39
CA ARG A 144 1.20 0.29 18.92
C ARG A 144 0.32 1.52 19.06
N VAL A 145 -0.73 1.59 18.23
CA VAL A 145 -1.74 2.67 18.33
C VAL A 145 -2.35 2.65 19.72
N ASP A 146 -2.29 3.81 20.39
CA ASP A 146 -2.97 4.04 21.67
C ASP A 146 -4.34 4.68 21.40
N TYR A 147 -5.39 3.88 21.47
CA TYR A 147 -6.77 4.32 21.21
C TYR A 147 -7.28 5.32 22.26
N GLU A 148 -6.77 5.27 23.49
CA GLU A 148 -7.14 6.27 24.52
C GLU A 148 -6.53 7.64 24.20
N GLU A 149 -5.32 7.67 23.68
CA GLU A 149 -4.71 8.92 23.19
C GLU A 149 -5.44 9.44 21.94
N VAL A 150 -5.86 8.57 21.01
CA VAL A 150 -6.70 8.97 19.87
C VAL A 150 -8.00 9.58 20.36
N ARG A 151 -8.68 8.97 21.35
CA ARG A 151 -9.91 9.48 21.97
C ARG A 151 -9.70 10.84 22.62
N ARG A 152 -8.64 10.97 23.41
CA ARG A 152 -8.27 12.24 24.07
C ARG A 152 -8.06 13.38 23.06
N LEU A 153 -7.32 13.11 21.98
CA LEU A 153 -7.08 14.07 20.91
C LEU A 153 -8.38 14.43 20.17
N ALA A 154 -9.23 13.44 19.88
CA ALA A 154 -10.52 13.66 19.24
C ALA A 154 -11.44 14.54 20.09
N GLN A 155 -11.50 14.30 21.40
CA GLN A 155 -12.29 15.12 22.34
C GLN A 155 -11.75 16.55 22.46
N LEU A 156 -10.43 16.71 22.47
CA LEU A 156 -9.77 18.01 22.57
C LEU A 156 -9.96 18.86 21.31
N HIS A 157 -9.73 18.27 20.13
CA HIS A 157 -9.67 19.00 18.86
C HIS A 157 -10.97 18.97 18.05
N LYS A 158 -11.93 18.12 18.43
CA LYS A 158 -13.23 18.00 17.74
C LYS A 158 -13.10 17.91 16.21
N PRO A 159 -12.31 16.97 15.68
CA PRO A 159 -12.11 16.87 14.24
C PRO A 159 -13.41 16.57 13.52
N LYS A 160 -13.52 17.01 12.26
CA LYS A 160 -14.64 16.61 11.38
C LYS A 160 -14.47 15.21 10.83
N MET A 161 -13.23 14.73 10.76
CA MET A 161 -12.90 13.38 10.27
C MET A 161 -11.72 12.81 11.06
N ILE A 162 -11.76 11.51 11.30
CA ILE A 162 -10.60 10.73 11.75
C ILE A 162 -10.20 9.81 10.60
N VAL A 163 -8.91 9.83 10.25
CA VAL A 163 -8.32 8.97 9.23
C VAL A 163 -7.56 7.84 9.91
N ALA A 164 -8.02 6.62 9.72
CA ALA A 164 -7.33 5.40 10.12
C ALA A 164 -6.64 4.77 8.90
N GLY A 165 -5.40 4.32 9.07
CA GLY A 165 -4.63 3.71 7.99
C GLY A 165 -3.16 4.08 8.08
N ALA A 166 -2.31 3.24 7.53
CA ALA A 166 -0.87 3.40 7.65
C ALA A 166 -0.11 2.84 6.44
N SER A 167 1.08 3.41 6.20
CA SER A 167 2.04 2.97 5.19
C SER A 167 3.18 2.14 5.79
N ALA A 168 3.44 2.27 7.10
CA ALA A 168 4.56 1.62 7.77
C ALA A 168 4.20 1.17 9.20
N TYR A 169 3.02 0.60 9.36
CA TYR A 169 2.54 0.05 10.62
C TYR A 169 2.29 -1.46 10.45
N SER A 170 2.97 -2.26 11.26
CA SER A 170 3.01 -3.72 11.08
C SER A 170 1.94 -4.48 11.88
N ARG A 171 1.07 -3.80 12.62
CA ARG A 171 0.02 -4.44 13.42
C ARG A 171 -1.38 -4.17 12.86
N SER A 172 -2.32 -5.00 13.26
CA SER A 172 -3.73 -4.79 12.92
C SER A 172 -4.29 -3.53 13.57
N LEU A 173 -5.20 -2.85 12.88
CA LEU A 173 -5.94 -1.70 13.38
C LEU A 173 -7.35 -2.14 13.82
N ASP A 174 -7.82 -1.62 14.95
CA ASP A 174 -9.19 -1.81 15.44
C ASP A 174 -10.10 -0.71 14.88
N PHE A 175 -10.76 -1.00 13.77
CA PHE A 175 -11.67 -0.05 13.11
C PHE A 175 -12.94 0.20 13.92
N LYS A 176 -13.34 -0.76 14.77
CA LYS A 176 -14.47 -0.57 15.68
C LYS A 176 -14.15 0.48 16.73
N ALA A 177 -12.98 0.41 17.35
CA ALA A 177 -12.52 1.43 18.31
C ALA A 177 -12.47 2.82 17.66
N PHE A 178 -11.95 2.95 16.43
CA PHE A 178 -12.00 4.21 15.69
C PHE A 178 -13.44 4.71 15.47
N ARG A 179 -14.38 3.82 15.12
CA ARG A 179 -15.79 4.18 14.93
C ARG A 179 -16.41 4.71 16.21
N GLU A 180 -16.19 4.03 17.33
CA GLU A 180 -16.67 4.46 18.64
C GLU A 180 -16.16 5.88 19.00
N ILE A 181 -14.87 6.14 18.80
CA ILE A 181 -14.27 7.47 19.02
C ILE A 181 -14.90 8.53 18.09
N CYS A 182 -15.11 8.20 16.80
CA CYS A 182 -15.76 9.10 15.87
C CYS A 182 -17.20 9.44 16.31
N ASP A 183 -17.96 8.45 16.78
CA ASP A 183 -19.35 8.64 17.24
C ASP A 183 -19.41 9.55 18.47
N GLU A 184 -18.45 9.43 19.41
CA GLU A 184 -18.35 10.30 20.60
C GLU A 184 -18.20 11.79 20.24
N VAL A 185 -17.54 12.12 19.14
CA VAL A 185 -17.25 13.51 18.76
C VAL A 185 -18.02 13.99 17.52
N GLY A 186 -18.82 13.12 16.90
CA GLY A 186 -19.59 13.42 15.69
C GLY A 186 -18.72 13.57 14.44
N ALA A 187 -17.60 12.82 14.35
CA ALA A 187 -16.67 12.83 13.22
C ALA A 187 -16.99 11.76 12.20
N TYR A 188 -16.63 11.98 10.93
CA TYR A 188 -16.57 10.93 9.93
C TYR A 188 -15.39 9.99 10.20
N LEU A 189 -15.57 8.71 9.91
CA LEU A 189 -14.46 7.76 9.87
C LEU A 189 -14.09 7.47 8.41
N MET A 190 -12.86 7.82 8.04
CA MET A 190 -12.24 7.39 6.78
C MET A 190 -11.16 6.35 7.08
N VAL A 191 -11.15 5.26 6.33
CA VAL A 191 -10.09 4.26 6.40
C VAL A 191 -9.33 4.19 5.08
N ASP A 192 -8.03 4.51 5.12
CA ASP A 192 -7.11 4.26 4.01
C ASP A 192 -6.49 2.87 4.18
N MET A 193 -7.05 1.89 3.48
CA MET A 193 -6.62 0.49 3.56
C MET A 193 -5.57 0.12 2.49
N ALA A 194 -4.95 1.10 1.83
CA ALA A 194 -4.10 0.88 0.66
C ALA A 194 -3.05 -0.22 0.84
N HIS A 195 -2.38 -0.27 1.99
CA HIS A 195 -1.36 -1.28 2.27
C HIS A 195 -1.94 -2.68 2.53
N ILE A 196 -3.12 -2.76 3.13
CA ILE A 196 -3.71 -4.00 3.65
C ILE A 196 -4.93 -4.47 2.84
N ALA A 197 -5.26 -3.81 1.74
CA ALA A 197 -6.47 -4.10 0.95
C ALA A 197 -6.55 -5.55 0.47
N GLY A 198 -5.44 -6.15 0.04
CA GLY A 198 -5.41 -7.56 -0.36
C GLY A 198 -5.68 -8.51 0.81
N LEU A 199 -5.17 -8.18 2.01
CA LEU A 199 -5.42 -8.96 3.22
C LEU A 199 -6.88 -8.87 3.66
N ILE A 200 -7.49 -7.69 3.55
CA ILE A 200 -8.92 -7.47 3.85
C ILE A 200 -9.78 -8.22 2.84
N ALA A 201 -9.48 -8.15 1.55
CA ALA A 201 -10.16 -8.90 0.49
C ALA A 201 -10.14 -10.40 0.76
N ALA A 202 -9.00 -10.93 1.23
CA ALA A 202 -8.83 -12.33 1.61
C ALA A 202 -9.40 -12.69 3.00
N LYS A 203 -10.03 -11.75 3.72
CA LYS A 203 -10.58 -11.92 5.09
C LYS A 203 -9.52 -12.32 6.13
N LEU A 204 -8.29 -11.85 5.97
CA LEU A 204 -7.14 -12.11 6.83
C LEU A 204 -6.71 -10.90 7.68
N HIS A 205 -7.45 -9.80 7.60
CA HIS A 205 -7.29 -8.59 8.40
C HIS A 205 -8.68 -8.07 8.76
N PRO A 206 -8.87 -7.36 9.91
CA PRO A 206 -10.14 -6.71 10.24
C PRO A 206 -10.67 -5.87 9.07
N ASP A 207 -11.98 -5.97 8.84
CA ASP A 207 -12.67 -5.30 7.74
C ASP A 207 -13.14 -3.89 8.18
N PRO A 208 -12.73 -2.81 7.50
CA PRO A 208 -13.17 -1.45 7.83
C PRO A 208 -14.56 -1.10 7.30
N VAL A 209 -15.06 -1.80 6.26
CA VAL A 209 -16.26 -1.41 5.53
C VAL A 209 -17.50 -1.28 6.41
N PRO A 210 -17.76 -2.16 7.39
CA PRO A 210 -18.90 -2.02 8.29
C PRO A 210 -18.85 -0.77 9.18
N TYR A 211 -17.67 -0.25 9.48
CA TYR A 211 -17.44 0.82 10.45
C TYR A 211 -17.23 2.19 9.82
N ALA A 212 -16.57 2.24 8.66
CA ALA A 212 -16.17 3.49 8.02
C ALA A 212 -17.33 4.15 7.25
N ASP A 213 -17.29 5.49 7.16
CA ASP A 213 -18.13 6.24 6.23
C ASP A 213 -17.54 6.15 4.82
N PHE A 214 -16.21 6.20 4.73
CA PHE A 214 -15.43 6.10 3.48
C PHE A 214 -14.25 5.16 3.68
N VAL A 215 -13.98 4.33 2.68
CA VAL A 215 -12.79 3.48 2.62
C VAL A 215 -12.07 3.77 1.31
N THR A 216 -10.80 4.15 1.38
CA THR A 216 -9.97 4.38 0.20
C THR A 216 -8.88 3.31 0.09
N SER A 217 -8.42 3.07 -1.12
CA SER A 217 -7.27 2.20 -1.36
C SER A 217 -6.55 2.57 -2.65
N THR A 218 -5.29 2.12 -2.72
CA THR A 218 -4.63 1.86 -4.01
C THR A 218 -4.97 0.45 -4.48
N THR A 219 -4.78 0.18 -5.77
CA THR A 219 -5.03 -1.15 -6.37
C THR A 219 -3.77 -2.00 -6.55
N HIS A 220 -2.58 -1.41 -6.40
CA HIS A 220 -1.30 -1.98 -6.85
C HIS A 220 -0.35 -2.50 -5.75
N LYS A 221 -0.82 -2.62 -4.49
CA LYS A 221 0.01 -3.13 -3.38
C LYS A 221 -0.36 -4.59 -3.07
N THR A 222 -0.84 -4.89 -1.88
CA THR A 222 -1.31 -6.24 -1.53
C THR A 222 -2.48 -6.72 -2.41
N LEU A 223 -3.28 -5.81 -2.96
CA LEU A 223 -4.39 -6.15 -3.87
C LEU A 223 -3.92 -6.63 -5.26
N ARG A 224 -2.65 -6.42 -5.60
CA ARG A 224 -1.98 -6.95 -6.81
C ARG A 224 -2.64 -6.56 -8.13
N GLY A 225 -3.16 -5.33 -8.21
CA GLY A 225 -3.76 -4.78 -9.43
C GLY A 225 -2.91 -3.70 -10.10
N PRO A 226 -3.44 -3.02 -11.14
CA PRO A 226 -2.76 -1.92 -11.81
C PRO A 226 -2.59 -0.72 -10.87
N ARG A 227 -1.67 0.18 -11.19
CA ARG A 227 -1.54 1.44 -10.46
C ARG A 227 -2.81 2.28 -10.61
N GLY A 228 -3.44 2.61 -9.49
CA GLY A 228 -4.68 3.36 -9.44
C GLY A 228 -5.21 3.48 -8.01
N GLY A 229 -6.35 4.14 -7.85
CA GLY A 229 -7.08 4.27 -6.59
C GLY A 229 -8.52 3.80 -6.71
N ILE A 230 -9.15 3.55 -5.57
CA ILE A 230 -10.56 3.21 -5.42
C ILE A 230 -11.13 3.87 -4.17
N ILE A 231 -12.44 4.06 -4.15
CA ILE A 231 -13.17 4.50 -2.97
C ILE A 231 -14.41 3.63 -2.80
N LEU A 232 -14.66 3.21 -1.56
CA LEU A 232 -15.89 2.55 -1.12
C LEU A 232 -16.61 3.46 -0.13
N CYS A 233 -17.93 3.48 -0.15
CA CYS A 233 -18.70 4.20 0.85
C CYS A 233 -20.10 3.60 1.04
N LYS A 234 -20.79 4.09 2.08
CA LYS A 234 -22.22 3.80 2.24
C LYS A 234 -23.02 4.51 1.17
N GLN A 235 -24.13 3.93 0.72
CA GLN A 235 -25.00 4.46 -0.35
C GLN A 235 -25.38 5.93 -0.15
N LYS A 236 -25.60 6.36 1.08
CA LYS A 236 -25.97 7.75 1.42
C LYS A 236 -24.91 8.78 1.01
N TRP A 237 -23.65 8.37 0.83
CA TRP A 237 -22.52 9.23 0.43
C TRP A 237 -22.20 9.16 -1.07
N ALA A 238 -22.78 8.20 -1.80
CA ALA A 238 -22.43 7.92 -3.20
C ALA A 238 -22.49 9.17 -4.10
N ALA A 239 -23.61 9.91 -4.05
CA ALA A 239 -23.82 11.04 -4.95
C ALA A 239 -22.83 12.20 -4.73
N ILE A 240 -22.50 12.51 -3.46
CA ILE A 240 -21.53 13.57 -3.17
C ILE A 240 -20.11 13.14 -3.51
N LEU A 241 -19.77 11.89 -3.21
CA LEU A 241 -18.48 11.32 -3.52
C LEU A 241 -18.21 11.29 -5.03
N ASP A 242 -19.14 10.75 -5.81
CA ASP A 242 -18.99 10.64 -7.26
C ASP A 242 -18.83 12.03 -7.90
N ARG A 243 -19.58 13.05 -7.41
CA ARG A 243 -19.40 14.43 -7.86
C ARG A 243 -18.04 15.00 -7.52
N GLU A 244 -17.48 14.68 -6.36
CA GLU A 244 -16.15 15.18 -5.98
C GLU A 244 -15.01 14.42 -6.68
N VAL A 245 -15.22 13.17 -7.10
CA VAL A 245 -14.27 12.51 -8.00
C VAL A 245 -14.34 13.16 -9.38
N PHE A 246 -15.51 13.23 -9.99
CA PHE A 246 -15.74 13.89 -11.28
C PHE A 246 -16.99 14.78 -11.19
N PRO A 247 -16.89 16.07 -11.49
CA PRO A 247 -15.72 16.81 -12.00
C PRO A 247 -14.82 17.45 -10.92
N GLY A 248 -15.01 17.14 -9.64
CA GLY A 248 -14.35 17.84 -8.53
C GLY A 248 -12.82 17.75 -8.56
N VAL A 249 -12.27 16.53 -8.57
CA VAL A 249 -10.82 16.28 -8.52
C VAL A 249 -10.23 15.92 -9.88
N GLN A 250 -11.02 15.23 -10.74
CA GLN A 250 -10.55 14.65 -12.00
C GLN A 250 -11.46 15.03 -13.16
N GLY A 251 -10.90 14.92 -14.40
CA GLY A 251 -11.63 14.92 -15.66
C GLY A 251 -11.88 13.48 -16.14
N GLY A 252 -11.52 13.18 -17.41
CA GLY A 252 -11.76 11.88 -18.03
C GLY A 252 -11.11 10.72 -17.29
N PRO A 253 -11.86 9.65 -17.01
CA PRO A 253 -11.33 8.45 -16.38
C PRO A 253 -10.40 7.68 -17.33
N LEU A 254 -9.46 6.93 -16.75
CA LEU A 254 -8.52 6.09 -17.49
C LEU A 254 -9.17 4.72 -17.74
N MET A 255 -9.92 4.56 -18.84
CA MET A 255 -10.74 3.38 -19.08
C MET A 255 -9.93 2.08 -19.21
N HIS A 256 -8.73 2.12 -19.77
CA HIS A 256 -7.78 1.00 -19.80
C HIS A 256 -7.30 0.59 -18.39
N VAL A 257 -7.12 1.54 -17.49
CA VAL A 257 -6.77 1.25 -16.09
C VAL A 257 -7.99 0.68 -15.33
N ILE A 258 -9.20 1.19 -15.61
CA ILE A 258 -10.44 0.64 -15.02
C ILE A 258 -10.66 -0.82 -15.47
N ALA A 259 -10.41 -1.13 -16.75
CA ALA A 259 -10.44 -2.50 -17.24
C ALA A 259 -9.43 -3.39 -16.50
N ALA A 260 -8.19 -2.92 -16.34
CA ALA A 260 -7.17 -3.63 -15.59
C ALA A 260 -7.54 -3.82 -14.10
N LYS A 261 -8.21 -2.83 -13.48
CA LYS A 261 -8.80 -2.98 -12.13
C LYS A 261 -9.86 -4.08 -12.11
N ALA A 262 -10.75 -4.12 -13.11
CA ALA A 262 -11.78 -5.15 -13.21
C ALA A 262 -11.19 -6.56 -13.31
N VAL A 263 -10.10 -6.73 -14.06
CA VAL A 263 -9.34 -8.00 -14.11
C VAL A 263 -8.77 -8.35 -12.74
N ALA A 264 -8.05 -7.43 -12.10
CA ALA A 264 -7.45 -7.65 -10.79
C ALA A 264 -8.49 -7.99 -9.70
N PHE A 265 -9.67 -7.37 -9.73
CA PHE A 265 -10.75 -7.69 -8.79
C PHE A 265 -11.33 -9.09 -9.04
N HIS A 266 -11.41 -9.51 -10.31
CA HIS A 266 -11.77 -10.89 -10.64
C HIS A 266 -10.76 -11.90 -10.07
N GLU A 267 -9.47 -11.64 -10.23
CA GLU A 267 -8.41 -12.46 -9.63
C GLU A 267 -8.53 -12.50 -8.10
N ALA A 268 -8.80 -11.34 -7.47
CA ALA A 268 -8.91 -11.23 -6.03
C ALA A 268 -10.13 -11.96 -5.44
N LEU A 269 -11.16 -12.20 -6.24
CA LEU A 269 -12.35 -13.02 -5.89
C LEU A 269 -12.06 -14.52 -5.93
N GLN A 270 -10.94 -14.98 -6.51
CA GLN A 270 -10.64 -16.40 -6.63
C GLN A 270 -10.07 -16.99 -5.32
N PRO A 271 -10.36 -18.27 -5.02
CA PRO A 271 -9.79 -18.95 -3.84
C PRO A 271 -8.24 -18.93 -3.80
N SER A 272 -7.60 -18.97 -4.96
CA SER A 272 -6.13 -18.88 -5.07
C SER A 272 -5.56 -17.58 -4.51
N PHE A 273 -6.30 -16.48 -4.57
CA PHE A 273 -5.88 -15.21 -3.99
C PHE A 273 -5.85 -15.26 -2.45
N ILE A 274 -6.78 -15.98 -1.84
CA ILE A 274 -6.79 -16.19 -0.37
C ILE A 274 -5.53 -16.98 0.04
N GLU A 275 -5.18 -18.04 -0.67
CA GLU A 275 -3.97 -18.82 -0.39
C GLU A 275 -2.70 -18.01 -0.60
N TYR A 276 -2.65 -17.17 -1.64
CA TYR A 276 -1.57 -16.21 -1.86
C TYR A 276 -1.42 -15.25 -0.66
N GLN A 277 -2.49 -14.64 -0.17
CA GLN A 277 -2.43 -13.71 0.95
C GLN A 277 -2.06 -14.40 2.27
N LYS A 278 -2.49 -15.65 2.48
CA LYS A 278 -2.03 -16.46 3.62
C LYS A 278 -0.51 -16.66 3.57
N GLN A 279 0.04 -16.94 2.38
CA GLN A 279 1.47 -17.10 2.21
C GLN A 279 2.22 -15.78 2.44
N VAL A 280 1.68 -14.65 2.00
CA VAL A 280 2.23 -13.31 2.26
C VAL A 280 2.42 -13.07 3.77
N ILE A 281 1.39 -13.36 4.58
CA ILE A 281 1.46 -13.20 6.04
C ILE A 281 2.45 -14.19 6.67
N LYS A 282 2.43 -15.47 6.26
CA LYS A 282 3.36 -16.47 6.76
C LYS A 282 4.82 -16.06 6.49
N ASN A 283 5.09 -15.59 5.29
CA ASN A 283 6.40 -15.10 4.89
C ASN A 283 6.85 -13.89 5.74
N ALA A 284 5.94 -12.94 5.99
CA ALA A 284 6.23 -11.78 6.84
C ALA A 284 6.52 -12.20 8.31
N HIS A 285 5.74 -13.12 8.85
CA HIS A 285 5.94 -13.64 10.20
C HIS A 285 7.31 -14.31 10.38
N VAL A 286 7.69 -15.23 9.48
CA VAL A 286 8.99 -15.92 9.61
C VAL A 286 10.15 -14.96 9.37
N PHE A 287 9.99 -13.98 8.47
CA PHE A 287 10.97 -12.94 8.23
C PHE A 287 11.21 -12.10 9.50
N ALA A 288 10.13 -11.57 10.11
CA ALA A 288 10.21 -10.80 11.34
C ALA A 288 10.82 -11.63 12.49
N LYS A 289 10.37 -12.88 12.64
CA LYS A 289 10.92 -13.78 13.66
C LYS A 289 12.40 -14.03 13.46
N THR A 290 12.85 -14.29 12.25
CA THR A 290 14.28 -14.53 11.95
C THR A 290 15.12 -13.29 12.29
N LEU A 291 14.67 -12.10 11.94
CA LEU A 291 15.35 -10.86 12.32
C LEU A 291 15.48 -10.73 13.86
N MET A 292 14.42 -11.01 14.61
CA MET A 292 14.44 -10.94 16.08
C MET A 292 15.33 -12.01 16.69
N ASP A 293 15.29 -13.25 16.19
CA ASP A 293 16.17 -14.35 16.63
C ASP A 293 17.64 -14.00 16.38
N GLU A 294 17.94 -13.21 15.36
CA GLU A 294 19.25 -12.65 15.06
C GLU A 294 19.58 -11.38 15.88
N GLY A 295 18.72 -10.96 16.82
CA GLY A 295 18.96 -9.80 17.69
C GLY A 295 18.66 -8.44 17.04
N VAL A 296 17.95 -8.39 15.93
CA VAL A 296 17.54 -7.14 15.27
C VAL A 296 16.31 -6.56 15.96
N LYS A 297 16.32 -5.25 16.21
CA LYS A 297 15.15 -4.55 16.77
C LYS A 297 14.07 -4.38 15.72
N VAL A 298 13.09 -5.27 15.74
CA VAL A 298 11.85 -5.15 14.94
C VAL A 298 10.88 -4.26 15.69
N ILE A 299 10.34 -3.26 14.98
CA ILE A 299 9.33 -2.33 15.55
C ILE A 299 8.04 -3.10 15.81
N THR A 300 7.43 -2.85 16.96
CA THR A 300 6.22 -3.56 17.49
C THR A 300 6.46 -5.04 17.87
N ASP A 301 7.72 -5.50 17.87
CA ASP A 301 8.12 -6.88 18.17
C ASP A 301 7.38 -7.91 17.30
N GLY A 302 7.36 -7.65 15.97
CA GLY A 302 6.78 -8.55 14.96
C GLY A 302 5.81 -7.88 13.99
N THR A 303 4.98 -8.68 13.33
CA THR A 303 3.99 -8.21 12.34
C THR A 303 2.72 -9.05 12.35
N ASP A 304 1.57 -8.42 12.05
CA ASP A 304 0.28 -9.09 11.81
C ASP A 304 -0.12 -9.02 10.32
N ASN A 305 0.71 -8.39 9.47
CA ASN A 305 0.39 -8.15 8.07
C ASN A 305 1.56 -8.49 7.12
N HIS A 306 1.68 -7.81 6.01
CA HIS A 306 2.63 -8.08 4.93
C HIS A 306 3.96 -7.36 5.06
N LEU A 307 4.12 -6.45 6.02
CA LEU A 307 5.32 -5.63 6.17
C LEU A 307 6.00 -5.81 7.51
N VAL A 308 7.31 -5.57 7.52
CA VAL A 308 8.16 -5.54 8.70
C VAL A 308 8.96 -4.24 8.67
N LEU A 309 8.95 -3.52 9.79
CA LEU A 309 9.79 -2.35 10.03
C LEU A 309 10.81 -2.67 11.11
N PHE A 310 12.09 -2.42 10.88
CA PHE A 310 13.13 -2.66 11.86
C PHE A 310 14.13 -1.51 11.94
N ASP A 311 14.67 -1.29 13.13
CA ASP A 311 15.59 -0.21 13.46
C ASP A 311 17.03 -0.65 13.17
N VAL A 312 17.63 -0.13 12.10
CA VAL A 312 19.01 -0.43 11.72
C VAL A 312 20.01 0.40 12.51
N LYS A 313 19.59 1.59 13.00
CA LYS A 313 20.46 2.42 13.85
C LYS A 313 20.71 1.75 15.19
N GLN A 314 19.66 1.24 15.82
CA GLN A 314 19.79 0.51 17.09
C GLN A 314 20.49 -0.85 16.91
N SER A 315 20.22 -1.56 15.79
CA SER A 315 20.68 -2.95 15.61
C SER A 315 22.11 -3.07 15.07
N PHE A 316 22.55 -2.10 14.22
CA PHE A 316 23.81 -2.21 13.48
C PHE A 316 24.66 -0.93 13.54
N ASP A 317 24.22 0.10 14.27
CA ASP A 317 24.84 1.44 14.35
C ASP A 317 25.06 2.14 13.01
N ILE A 318 24.21 1.83 12.03
CA ILE A 318 24.14 2.51 10.71
C ILE A 318 22.78 3.18 10.53
N ASN A 319 22.69 4.22 9.66
CA ASN A 319 21.40 4.83 9.36
C ASN A 319 20.66 4.12 8.21
N GLY A 320 19.37 4.42 8.05
CA GLY A 320 18.52 3.79 7.05
C GLY A 320 19.01 4.00 5.61
N LYS A 321 19.59 5.18 5.28
CA LYS A 321 20.17 5.43 3.96
C LYS A 321 21.38 4.55 3.67
N GLN A 322 22.26 4.38 4.65
CA GLN A 322 23.42 3.49 4.52
C GLN A 322 22.98 2.04 4.35
N ALA A 323 22.01 1.59 5.17
CA ALA A 323 21.46 0.24 5.07
C ALA A 323 20.80 -0.01 3.70
N GLN A 324 19.95 0.93 3.23
CA GLN A 324 19.30 0.82 1.93
C GLN A 324 20.33 0.68 0.80
N ASN A 325 21.32 1.56 0.72
CA ASN A 325 22.33 1.54 -0.34
C ASN A 325 23.10 0.20 -0.32
N ARG A 326 23.47 -0.26 0.87
CA ARG A 326 24.23 -1.50 1.03
C ARG A 326 23.44 -2.74 0.61
N LEU A 327 22.16 -2.77 0.92
CA LEU A 327 21.25 -3.83 0.48
C LEU A 327 21.04 -3.79 -1.05
N GLU A 328 20.93 -2.59 -1.63
CA GLU A 328 20.77 -2.41 -3.07
C GLU A 328 22.00 -2.92 -3.84
N GLU A 329 23.23 -2.64 -3.37
CA GLU A 329 24.48 -3.18 -3.94
C GLU A 329 24.53 -4.70 -3.93
N MET A 330 23.81 -5.34 -3.01
CA MET A 330 23.73 -6.80 -2.86
C MET A 330 22.52 -7.42 -3.57
N GLY A 331 21.72 -6.63 -4.30
CA GLY A 331 20.58 -7.10 -5.08
C GLY A 331 19.25 -7.13 -4.34
N PHE A 332 19.10 -6.41 -3.21
CA PHE A 332 17.83 -6.26 -2.49
C PHE A 332 17.26 -4.87 -2.71
N THR A 333 16.07 -4.78 -3.28
CA THR A 333 15.33 -3.52 -3.39
C THR A 333 14.51 -3.27 -2.12
N THR A 334 14.90 -2.25 -1.34
CA THR A 334 14.28 -1.89 -0.07
C THR A 334 14.04 -0.39 0.02
N ASN A 335 13.32 0.09 1.01
CA ASN A 335 13.28 1.51 1.30
C ASN A 335 13.64 1.83 2.75
N LYS A 336 14.47 2.88 2.93
CA LYS A 336 14.64 3.50 4.24
C LYS A 336 13.32 4.07 4.73
N ASN A 337 13.08 3.99 6.03
CA ASN A 337 11.85 4.47 6.66
C ASN A 337 12.14 5.01 8.06
N SER A 338 11.43 6.07 8.45
CA SER A 338 11.47 6.50 9.85
C SER A 338 10.89 5.43 10.75
N VAL A 339 11.45 5.28 11.93
CA VAL A 339 10.84 4.50 13.02
C VAL A 339 10.04 5.45 13.93
N PRO A 340 9.10 4.97 14.74
CA PRO A 340 8.43 5.82 15.73
C PRO A 340 9.46 6.56 16.58
N PHE A 341 9.21 7.87 16.82
CA PHE A 341 10.10 8.78 17.57
C PHE A 341 11.49 9.00 16.95
N ASP A 342 11.66 8.70 15.66
CA ASP A 342 12.93 8.87 14.95
C ASP A 342 13.50 10.28 15.10
N THR A 343 14.76 10.35 15.51
CA THR A 343 15.49 11.62 15.66
C THR A 343 16.26 12.03 14.42
N LEU A 344 16.43 11.11 13.45
CA LEU A 344 17.13 11.38 12.20
C LEU A 344 16.21 12.08 11.18
N PRO A 345 16.79 12.89 10.28
CA PRO A 345 16.01 13.56 9.23
C PRO A 345 15.34 12.56 8.28
N PRO A 346 14.22 12.92 7.64
CA PRO A 346 13.46 12.03 6.73
C PRO A 346 14.26 11.46 5.54
N LEU A 347 15.31 12.13 5.09
CA LEU A 347 16.19 11.66 4.01
C LEU A 347 17.25 10.66 4.48
N VAL A 348 17.44 10.49 5.79
CA VAL A 348 18.44 9.60 6.40
C VAL A 348 17.75 8.42 7.08
N THR A 349 16.84 8.66 8.04
CA THR A 349 16.04 7.72 8.82
C THR A 349 16.86 6.72 9.66
N SER A 350 16.19 6.06 10.59
CA SER A 350 16.80 5.01 11.44
C SER A 350 16.39 3.59 11.06
N GLY A 351 15.40 3.42 10.18
CA GLY A 351 14.84 2.11 9.87
C GLY A 351 14.85 1.73 8.39
N ILE A 352 14.56 0.46 8.18
CA ILE A 352 14.25 -0.15 6.88
C ILE A 352 12.87 -0.80 6.98
N ARG A 353 12.01 -0.54 5.96
CA ARG A 353 10.74 -1.22 5.78
C ARG A 353 10.87 -2.27 4.68
N ILE A 354 10.36 -3.46 4.95
CA ILE A 354 10.33 -4.60 4.04
C ILE A 354 8.91 -5.12 3.93
N GLY A 355 8.54 -5.62 2.76
CA GLY A 355 7.29 -6.33 2.50
C GLY A 355 7.50 -7.62 1.75
N THR A 356 6.55 -8.52 1.87
CA THR A 356 6.62 -9.86 1.28
C THR A 356 5.76 -10.09 0.04
N PRO A 357 4.82 -9.21 -0.38
CA PRO A 357 3.89 -9.48 -1.48
C PRO A 357 4.56 -9.80 -2.81
N ALA A 358 5.52 -8.97 -3.25
CA ALA A 358 6.16 -9.11 -4.55
C ALA A 358 6.87 -10.47 -4.71
N MET A 359 7.72 -10.84 -3.74
CA MET A 359 8.43 -12.11 -3.80
C MET A 359 7.52 -13.32 -3.55
N THR A 360 6.43 -13.17 -2.77
CA THR A 360 5.41 -14.21 -2.65
C THR A 360 4.70 -14.45 -3.98
N THR A 361 4.43 -13.40 -4.78
CA THR A 361 3.92 -13.55 -6.15
C THR A 361 4.90 -14.35 -7.02
N LYS A 362 6.20 -14.15 -6.88
CA LYS A 362 7.24 -14.94 -7.55
C LYS A 362 7.44 -16.35 -6.95
N GLY A 363 6.65 -16.74 -5.96
CA GLY A 363 6.64 -18.08 -5.38
C GLY A 363 7.70 -18.33 -4.30
N TYR A 364 8.20 -17.27 -3.66
CA TYR A 364 9.08 -17.40 -2.49
C TYR A 364 8.32 -17.99 -1.31
N THR A 365 8.94 -18.96 -0.64
CA THR A 365 8.41 -19.69 0.51
C THR A 365 8.89 -19.08 1.83
N GLN A 366 8.44 -19.67 2.95
CA GLN A 366 8.92 -19.29 4.27
C GLN A 366 10.43 -19.53 4.43
N GLU A 367 10.94 -20.64 3.91
CA GLU A 367 12.37 -20.99 3.94
C GLU A 367 13.20 -19.96 3.16
N ASP A 368 12.69 -19.48 2.02
CA ASP A 368 13.33 -18.45 1.23
C ASP A 368 13.40 -17.12 2.02
N PHE A 369 12.34 -16.75 2.71
CA PHE A 369 12.33 -15.52 3.52
C PHE A 369 13.19 -15.62 4.78
N ILE A 370 13.34 -16.81 5.36
CA ILE A 370 14.33 -17.05 6.44
C ILE A 370 15.74 -16.81 5.90
N GLN A 371 16.06 -17.34 4.72
CA GLN A 371 17.37 -17.15 4.11
C GLN A 371 17.63 -15.68 3.73
N VAL A 372 16.63 -14.99 3.17
CA VAL A 372 16.67 -13.56 2.84
C VAL A 372 16.95 -12.74 4.11
N ALA A 373 16.26 -13.02 5.22
CA ALA A 373 16.47 -12.32 6.49
C ALA A 373 17.91 -12.51 7.02
N ARG A 374 18.45 -13.72 6.95
CA ARG A 374 19.83 -14.01 7.36
C ARG A 374 20.85 -13.27 6.50
N TRP A 375 20.68 -13.23 5.18
CA TRP A 375 21.55 -12.46 4.31
C TRP A 375 21.51 -10.96 4.60
N ILE A 376 20.33 -10.40 4.84
CA ILE A 376 20.20 -8.99 5.23
C ILE A 376 20.98 -8.72 6.52
N VAL A 377 20.84 -9.57 7.53
CA VAL A 377 21.58 -9.44 8.79
C VAL A 377 23.09 -9.55 8.57
N GLU A 378 23.54 -10.51 7.81
CA GLU A 378 24.96 -10.71 7.47
C GLU A 378 25.54 -9.48 6.75
N ILE A 379 24.84 -8.97 5.74
CA ILE A 379 25.23 -7.78 5.01
C ILE A 379 25.34 -6.57 5.94
N LEU A 380 24.35 -6.33 6.79
CA LEU A 380 24.30 -5.13 7.62
C LEU A 380 25.27 -5.18 8.81
N ARG A 381 25.64 -6.39 9.29
CA ARG A 381 26.65 -6.57 10.35
C ARG A 381 28.08 -6.49 9.85
N SER A 382 28.31 -6.82 8.59
CA SER A 382 29.67 -6.83 8.03
C SER A 382 30.29 -5.43 8.07
N PRO A 383 31.59 -5.25 8.26
CA PRO A 383 32.26 -3.97 8.11
C PRO A 383 31.96 -3.29 6.75
N LEU A 384 32.03 -1.95 6.68
CA LEU A 384 31.71 -1.21 5.47
C LEU A 384 32.66 -1.51 4.29
N ASP A 385 33.87 -1.91 4.59
CA ASP A 385 34.94 -2.27 3.66
C ASP A 385 35.06 -3.80 3.43
N ALA A 386 34.15 -4.60 3.99
CA ALA A 386 34.19 -6.06 3.82
C ALA A 386 33.96 -6.46 2.35
N ASP A 387 34.75 -7.42 1.89
CA ASP A 387 34.51 -8.08 0.61
C ASP A 387 33.34 -9.09 0.74
N LEU A 388 32.21 -8.73 0.18
CA LEU A 388 30.99 -9.56 0.14
C LEU A 388 30.77 -10.24 -1.23
N SER A 389 31.78 -10.33 -2.08
CA SER A 389 31.68 -10.89 -3.43
C SER A 389 31.12 -12.31 -3.47
N VAL A 390 31.57 -13.18 -2.56
CA VAL A 390 31.10 -14.58 -2.44
C VAL A 390 29.65 -14.63 -2.02
N LEU A 391 29.24 -13.79 -1.07
CA LEU A 391 27.84 -13.69 -0.62
C LEU A 391 26.96 -13.17 -1.78
N LYS A 392 27.40 -12.13 -2.47
CA LYS A 392 26.71 -11.58 -3.64
C LYS A 392 26.51 -12.62 -4.74
N GLN A 393 27.53 -13.45 -5.02
CA GLN A 393 27.41 -14.54 -5.98
C GLN A 393 26.36 -15.57 -5.53
N SER A 394 26.31 -15.90 -4.25
CA SER A 394 25.32 -16.84 -3.69
C SER A 394 23.91 -16.29 -3.84
N ILE A 395 23.69 -14.99 -3.55
CA ILE A 395 22.41 -14.31 -3.74
C ILE A 395 22.02 -14.30 -5.23
N ASN A 396 22.93 -13.96 -6.13
CA ASN A 396 22.66 -13.96 -7.57
C ASN A 396 22.26 -15.34 -8.10
N ASN A 397 22.93 -16.40 -7.65
CA ASN A 397 22.61 -17.78 -8.02
C ASN A 397 21.19 -18.16 -7.53
N PHE A 398 20.83 -17.76 -6.31
CA PHE A 398 19.51 -17.98 -5.75
C PHE A 398 18.42 -17.25 -6.56
N ILE A 399 18.62 -15.96 -6.85
CA ILE A 399 17.70 -15.17 -7.68
C ILE A 399 17.51 -15.86 -9.06
N THR A 400 18.61 -16.23 -9.71
CA THR A 400 18.55 -16.90 -11.01
C THR A 400 17.74 -18.20 -10.98
N GLN A 401 17.87 -18.99 -9.91
CA GLN A 401 17.09 -20.23 -9.76
C GLN A 401 15.60 -19.91 -9.55
N LYS A 402 15.28 -18.94 -8.69
CA LYS A 402 13.88 -18.53 -8.43
C LYS A 402 13.18 -17.95 -9.66
N GLU A 403 13.88 -17.18 -10.48
CA GLU A 403 13.33 -16.66 -11.74
C GLU A 403 13.03 -17.80 -12.75
N LYS A 404 13.88 -18.81 -12.84
CA LYS A 404 13.59 -20.01 -13.66
C LYS A 404 12.36 -20.76 -13.15
N ASP A 405 12.26 -20.92 -11.83
CA ASP A 405 11.11 -21.60 -11.22
C ASP A 405 9.80 -20.83 -11.44
N TYR A 406 9.86 -19.50 -11.40
CA TYR A 406 8.72 -18.61 -11.66
C TYR A 406 8.29 -18.68 -13.14
N ALA A 407 9.23 -18.55 -14.07
CA ALA A 407 8.95 -18.63 -15.51
C ALA A 407 8.36 -19.99 -15.94
N ASN A 408 8.65 -21.07 -15.22
CA ASN A 408 8.06 -22.40 -15.49
C ASN A 408 6.62 -22.55 -14.97
N ARG A 409 6.12 -21.61 -14.14
CA ARG A 409 4.77 -21.63 -13.55
C ARG A 409 3.79 -20.69 -14.27
N THR A 410 4.31 -19.67 -14.94
CA THR A 410 3.55 -18.67 -15.71
C THR A 410 3.57 -19.00 -17.20
#